data_048c68f209be4d3baf2d67c11d40d759
#
_entry.id   048c68f209be4d3baf2d67c11d40d759
#
_cell.length_a   1.000
_cell.length_b   1.000
_cell.length_c   1.000
_cell.angle_alpha   90.00
_cell.angle_beta   90.00
_cell.angle_gamma   90.00
#
_symmetry.space_group_name_H-M   'P 1'
#
loop_
_entity.id
_entity.type
_entity.pdbx_description
1 polymer ?
#
loop_
_entity_poly.entity_id
_entity_poly.type
_entity_poly.pdbx_seq_one_letter_code
_entity_poly.pdbx_strand_id
1 'polypeptide(L)'
;QAANTGLTGGSTPYGNDYDRPIIIVNTMRINDIHIINEGKQIVGLSGSTLYNLENKLAPYEREPHSVIGSSCIGASIVGGICNNSGGALVKRGPAYTEMSVYAKIASNGELTLVNEIGIELGLKPDEILNNLQRGNFLNSQIYYPDKLASDNEYQKRIRDVEANTPARFNADKRRLY
;
A
#
# COMPACT_ATOMS: atom_id res chain seq x y z
N GLN A 1 -3.29 -4.30 -13.15
CA GLN A 1 -3.66 -2.89 -13.29
C GLN A 1 -4.74 -2.54 -12.27
N ALA A 2 -4.50 -1.56 -11.44
CA ALA A 2 -5.50 -0.96 -10.56
C ALA A 2 -6.13 0.28 -11.24
N ALA A 3 -6.11 1.45 -10.59
CA ALA A 3 -6.79 2.66 -11.07
C ALA A 3 -6.16 3.32 -12.33
N ASN A 4 -5.01 2.87 -12.78
CA ASN A 4 -4.31 3.37 -13.96
C ASN A 4 -4.04 4.89 -13.94
N THR A 5 -3.68 5.42 -12.79
CA THR A 5 -3.42 6.85 -12.58
C THR A 5 -1.93 7.22 -12.64
N GLY A 6 -1.06 6.27 -12.93
CA GLY A 6 0.38 6.50 -13.03
C GLY A 6 0.75 7.39 -14.21
N LEU A 7 1.45 8.48 -13.94
CA LEU A 7 1.83 9.48 -14.95
C LEU A 7 2.85 8.97 -15.97
N THR A 8 3.61 7.94 -15.61
CA THR A 8 4.62 7.34 -16.49
C THR A 8 4.06 6.31 -17.49
N GLY A 9 2.77 5.99 -17.38
CA GLY A 9 2.11 5.02 -18.25
C GLY A 9 2.51 3.55 -18.04
N GLY A 10 3.30 3.24 -17.00
CA GLY A 10 3.86 1.91 -16.78
C GLY A 10 2.85 0.79 -16.52
N SER A 11 1.60 1.14 -16.25
CA SER A 11 0.50 0.16 -16.06
C SER A 11 -0.33 -0.07 -17.32
N THR A 12 0.01 0.57 -18.42
CA THR A 12 -0.75 0.48 -19.69
C THR A 12 0.17 -0.05 -20.79
N PRO A 13 -0.22 -1.12 -21.49
CA PRO A 13 0.50 -1.55 -22.68
C PRO A 13 0.52 -0.44 -23.72
N TYR A 14 1.67 -0.24 -24.35
CA TYR A 14 1.86 0.77 -25.38
C TYR A 14 2.62 0.20 -26.58
N GLY A 15 2.17 0.54 -27.79
CA GLY A 15 2.78 0.04 -29.04
C GLY A 15 2.38 -1.39 -29.37
N ASN A 16 3.03 -1.94 -30.39
CA ASN A 16 2.76 -3.27 -30.94
C ASN A 16 3.98 -4.20 -30.88
N ASP A 17 5.05 -3.80 -30.22
CA ASP A 17 6.35 -4.50 -30.22
C ASP A 17 6.45 -5.57 -29.14
N TYR A 18 5.35 -6.27 -28.91
CA TYR A 18 5.32 -7.38 -27.93
C TYR A 18 5.54 -8.71 -28.66
N ASP A 19 6.42 -9.54 -28.10
CA ASP A 19 6.75 -10.87 -28.60
C ASP A 19 5.66 -11.92 -28.32
N ARG A 20 4.65 -11.56 -27.55
CA ARG A 20 3.56 -12.46 -27.11
C ARG A 20 2.27 -11.70 -26.77
N PRO A 21 1.13 -12.38 -26.67
CA PRO A 21 -0.13 -11.78 -26.22
C PRO A 21 -0.01 -11.17 -24.81
N ILE A 22 -0.70 -10.04 -24.60
CA ILE A 22 -0.74 -9.33 -23.32
C ILE A 22 -2.05 -9.68 -22.63
N ILE A 23 -1.95 -10.00 -21.36
CA ILE A 23 -3.10 -10.17 -20.46
C ILE A 23 -3.08 -9.03 -19.42
N ILE A 24 -4.16 -8.25 -19.37
CA ILE A 24 -4.35 -7.22 -18.37
C ILE A 24 -5.25 -7.76 -17.26
N VAL A 25 -4.67 -7.95 -16.07
CA VAL A 25 -5.44 -8.29 -14.87
C VAL A 25 -5.87 -7.00 -14.18
N ASN A 26 -7.16 -6.70 -14.19
CA ASN A 26 -7.71 -5.53 -13.53
C ASN A 26 -8.12 -5.88 -12.09
N THR A 27 -7.60 -5.16 -11.11
CA THR A 27 -7.80 -5.44 -9.68
C THR A 27 -8.82 -4.52 -9.01
N MET A 28 -9.47 -3.60 -9.74
CA MET A 28 -10.36 -2.59 -9.16
C MET A 28 -11.57 -3.16 -8.40
N ARG A 29 -11.93 -4.40 -8.65
CA ARG A 29 -13.02 -5.09 -7.93
C ARG A 29 -12.58 -5.72 -6.61
N ILE A 30 -11.29 -5.79 -6.34
CA ILE A 30 -10.70 -6.31 -5.10
C ILE A 30 -10.36 -5.09 -4.24
N ASN A 31 -11.35 -4.44 -3.65
CA ASN A 31 -11.25 -3.08 -3.15
C ASN A 31 -11.62 -2.88 -1.67
N ASP A 32 -11.70 -3.95 -0.90
CA ASP A 32 -11.98 -3.85 0.52
C ASP A 32 -10.83 -3.15 1.27
N ILE A 33 -11.21 -2.42 2.31
CA ILE A 33 -10.31 -1.76 3.25
C ILE A 33 -10.77 -2.11 4.65
N HIS A 34 -9.91 -2.71 5.44
CA HIS A 34 -10.16 -3.05 6.83
C HIS A 34 -9.38 -2.11 7.73
N ILE A 35 -10.10 -1.40 8.59
CA ILE A 35 -9.52 -0.52 9.58
C ILE A 35 -9.15 -1.35 10.80
N ILE A 36 -7.94 -1.22 11.29
CA ILE A 36 -7.43 -1.90 12.48
C ILE A 36 -6.74 -0.90 13.41
N ASN A 37 -6.54 -1.30 14.66
CA ASN A 37 -5.84 -0.50 15.65
C ASN A 37 -6.35 0.95 15.74
N GLU A 38 -7.68 1.12 15.84
CA GLU A 38 -8.35 2.44 15.98
C GLU A 38 -7.98 3.42 14.85
N GLY A 39 -7.89 2.94 13.63
CA GLY A 39 -7.54 3.75 12.47
C GLY A 39 -6.06 4.08 12.33
N LYS A 40 -5.19 3.53 13.19
CA LYS A 40 -3.74 3.72 13.08
C LYS A 40 -3.12 2.87 11.97
N GLN A 41 -3.78 1.78 11.62
CA GLN A 41 -3.36 0.87 10.57
C GLN A 41 -4.55 0.45 9.72
N ILE A 42 -4.27 0.06 8.50
CA ILE A 42 -5.26 -0.50 7.58
C ILE A 42 -4.71 -1.73 6.87
N VAL A 43 -5.60 -2.60 6.46
CA VAL A 43 -5.31 -3.60 5.43
C VAL A 43 -6.10 -3.20 4.19
N GLY A 44 -5.41 -2.80 3.14
CA GLY A 44 -6.01 -2.42 1.87
C GLY A 44 -5.79 -3.49 0.81
N LEU A 45 -6.83 -3.85 0.08
CA LEU A 45 -6.72 -4.76 -1.05
C LEU A 45 -6.31 -4.01 -2.32
N SER A 46 -5.85 -4.73 -3.32
CA SER A 46 -5.14 -4.19 -4.49
C SER A 46 -5.91 -3.17 -5.35
N GLY A 47 -7.23 -3.17 -5.28
CA GLY A 47 -8.10 -2.21 -5.98
C GLY A 47 -8.67 -1.12 -5.07
N SER A 48 -8.33 -1.11 -3.79
CA SER A 48 -8.78 -0.08 -2.86
C SER A 48 -8.24 1.30 -3.25
N THR A 49 -9.08 2.33 -3.12
CA THR A 49 -8.73 3.70 -3.52
C THR A 49 -8.48 4.62 -2.34
N LEU A 50 -7.70 5.66 -2.56
CA LEU A 50 -7.46 6.72 -1.57
C LEU A 50 -8.77 7.41 -1.17
N TYR A 51 -9.69 7.61 -2.11
CA TYR A 51 -11.00 8.17 -1.81
C TYR A 51 -11.78 7.34 -0.79
N ASN A 52 -11.82 6.03 -0.99
CA ASN A 52 -12.49 5.13 -0.05
C ASN A 52 -11.78 5.08 1.30
N LEU A 53 -10.45 5.16 1.29
CA LEU A 53 -9.66 5.21 2.51
C LEU A 53 -9.94 6.48 3.31
N GLU A 54 -9.93 7.63 2.65
CA GLU A 54 -10.21 8.92 3.29
C GLU A 54 -11.59 8.90 3.98
N ASN A 55 -12.62 8.45 3.26
CA ASN A 55 -13.96 8.32 3.82
C ASN A 55 -14.03 7.37 5.02
N LYS A 56 -13.29 6.26 4.97
CA LYS A 56 -13.24 5.29 6.08
C LYS A 56 -12.44 5.78 7.28
N LEU A 57 -11.45 6.64 7.07
CA LEU A 57 -10.62 7.20 8.14
C LEU A 57 -11.26 8.43 8.82
N ALA A 58 -12.16 9.13 8.14
CA ALA A 58 -12.80 10.34 8.67
C ALA A 58 -13.44 10.16 10.08
N PRO A 59 -14.15 9.06 10.38
CA PRO A 59 -14.70 8.84 11.74
C PRO A 59 -13.64 8.70 12.83
N TYR A 60 -12.40 8.40 12.46
CA TYR A 60 -11.24 8.27 13.37
C TYR A 60 -10.42 9.57 13.45
N GLU A 61 -10.89 10.65 12.81
CA GLU A 61 -10.16 11.91 12.68
C GLU A 61 -8.75 11.73 12.08
N ARG A 62 -8.65 10.83 11.10
CA ARG A 62 -7.39 10.49 10.42
C ARG A 62 -7.53 10.68 8.93
N GLU A 63 -6.39 10.79 8.27
CA GLU A 63 -6.29 10.87 6.82
C GLU A 63 -5.16 9.97 6.29
N PRO A 64 -5.17 9.62 5.01
CA PRO A 64 -4.11 8.84 4.39
C PRO A 64 -2.74 9.51 4.51
N HIS A 65 -1.69 8.72 4.72
CA HIS A 65 -0.31 9.19 4.85
C HIS A 65 0.17 9.95 3.64
N SER A 66 0.14 9.28 2.55
CA SER A 66 0.58 9.83 1.30
C SER A 66 -0.63 9.95 0.42
N VAL A 67 -1.01 11.14 0.16
CA VAL A 67 -1.94 11.38 -0.91
C VAL A 67 -1.10 11.72 -2.12
N ILE A 68 -1.15 10.88 -3.08
CA ILE A 68 -0.67 11.16 -4.40
C ILE A 68 -1.38 12.43 -4.84
N GLY A 69 -0.63 13.42 -5.19
CA GLY A 69 -1.06 14.77 -5.47
C GLY A 69 -2.45 14.93 -6.07
N SER A 70 -2.98 16.07 -5.95
CA SER A 70 -4.35 16.56 -6.16
C SER A 70 -5.19 15.96 -7.31
N SER A 71 -4.58 15.25 -8.23
CA SER A 71 -5.25 14.71 -9.41
C SER A 71 -5.82 13.30 -9.24
N CYS A 72 -5.56 12.63 -8.11
CA CYS A 72 -5.73 11.18 -8.07
C CYS A 72 -6.47 10.65 -6.86
N ILE A 73 -7.56 11.28 -6.46
CA ILE A 73 -8.49 10.74 -5.45
C ILE A 73 -8.89 9.29 -5.76
N GLY A 74 -8.97 8.93 -7.04
CA GLY A 74 -9.23 7.57 -7.50
C GLY A 74 -8.02 6.64 -7.52
N ALA A 75 -6.81 7.11 -7.19
CA ALA A 75 -5.62 6.27 -7.20
C ALA A 75 -5.73 5.12 -6.19
N SER A 76 -5.18 3.95 -6.54
CA SER A 76 -5.19 2.81 -5.63
C SER A 76 -4.14 2.99 -4.53
N ILE A 77 -4.49 2.57 -3.31
CA ILE A 77 -3.59 2.58 -2.15
C ILE A 77 -2.35 1.73 -2.44
N VAL A 78 -2.58 0.50 -2.85
CA VAL A 78 -1.50 -0.47 -3.12
C VAL A 78 -0.60 0.00 -4.26
N GLY A 79 -1.18 0.54 -5.34
CA GLY A 79 -0.39 1.12 -6.44
C GLY A 79 0.46 2.30 -5.97
N GLY A 80 -0.07 3.14 -5.10
CA GLY A 80 0.68 4.25 -4.51
C GLY A 80 1.86 3.79 -3.66
N ILE A 81 1.64 2.78 -2.83
CA ILE A 81 2.67 2.19 -1.98
C ILE A 81 3.75 1.50 -2.82
N CYS A 82 3.36 0.66 -3.79
CA CYS A 82 4.29 -0.04 -4.65
C CYS A 82 5.18 0.89 -5.49
N ASN A 83 4.69 2.07 -5.82
CA ASN A 83 5.45 3.08 -6.55
C ASN A 83 6.08 4.15 -5.64
N ASN A 84 5.94 4.01 -4.32
CA ASN A 84 6.38 5.02 -3.36
C ASN A 84 5.93 6.44 -3.75
N SER A 85 4.66 6.58 -4.05
CA SER A 85 4.09 7.82 -4.57
C SER A 85 3.93 8.85 -3.45
N GLY A 86 4.83 9.84 -3.39
CA GLY A 86 4.86 10.86 -2.34
C GLY A 86 4.20 12.19 -2.73
N GLY A 87 4.31 12.58 -3.99
CA GLY A 87 3.75 13.82 -4.49
C GLY A 87 4.11 15.06 -3.66
N ALA A 88 3.17 15.97 -3.49
CA ALA A 88 3.33 17.17 -2.69
C ALA A 88 3.51 16.89 -1.18
N LEU A 89 3.19 15.71 -0.73
CA LEU A 89 3.27 15.30 0.68
C LEU A 89 4.58 14.57 1.02
N VAL A 90 5.62 14.73 0.22
CA VAL A 90 6.94 14.14 0.45
C VAL A 90 7.49 14.38 1.86
N LYS A 91 7.09 15.48 2.50
CA LYS A 91 7.45 15.79 3.88
C LYS A 91 6.94 14.79 4.92
N ARG A 92 5.93 14.00 4.57
CA ARG A 92 5.39 12.96 5.45
C ARG A 92 6.21 11.66 5.40
N GLY A 93 7.25 11.64 4.57
CA GLY A 93 8.07 10.46 4.35
C GLY A 93 7.53 9.55 3.24
N PRO A 94 8.18 8.41 3.03
CA PRO A 94 7.80 7.47 1.97
C PRO A 94 6.48 6.75 2.28
N ALA A 95 5.71 6.46 1.24
CA ALA A 95 4.50 5.63 1.32
C ALA A 95 4.81 4.13 1.20
N TYR A 96 6.00 3.73 1.54
CA TYR A 96 6.48 2.36 1.39
C TYR A 96 6.14 1.50 2.60
N THR A 97 5.82 0.23 2.37
CA THR A 97 5.71 -0.79 3.42
C THR A 97 6.25 -2.13 2.93
N GLU A 98 6.87 -2.88 3.83
CA GLU A 98 7.27 -4.28 3.62
C GLU A 98 6.16 -5.26 4.03
N MET A 99 5.11 -4.77 4.69
CA MET A 99 3.99 -5.58 5.16
C MET A 99 3.01 -5.82 4.02
N SER A 100 3.10 -6.99 3.39
CA SER A 100 2.27 -7.32 2.25
C SER A 100 1.96 -8.82 2.13
N VAL A 101 0.90 -9.12 1.39
CA VAL A 101 0.67 -10.44 0.81
C VAL A 101 0.90 -10.32 -0.69
N TYR A 102 1.72 -11.19 -1.24
CA TYR A 102 2.05 -11.14 -2.65
C TYR A 102 2.18 -12.53 -3.27
N ALA A 103 1.95 -12.60 -4.57
CA ALA A 103 2.16 -13.81 -5.35
C ALA A 103 3.60 -13.88 -5.84
N LYS A 104 4.25 -15.03 -5.65
CA LYS A 104 5.58 -15.33 -6.18
C LYS A 104 5.45 -16.44 -7.22
N ILE A 105 6.02 -16.19 -8.39
CA ILE A 105 6.09 -17.18 -9.45
C ILE A 105 7.54 -17.66 -9.55
N ALA A 106 7.74 -18.96 -9.35
CA ALA A 106 9.03 -19.60 -9.49
C ALA A 106 9.39 -19.80 -10.97
N SER A 107 10.66 -20.10 -11.27
CA SER A 107 11.14 -20.33 -12.64
C SER A 107 10.47 -21.53 -13.35
N ASN A 108 9.97 -22.49 -12.58
CA ASN A 108 9.19 -23.63 -13.06
C ASN A 108 7.70 -23.30 -13.33
N GLY A 109 7.29 -22.04 -13.12
CA GLY A 109 5.90 -21.59 -13.25
C GLY A 109 5.01 -21.84 -12.02
N GLU A 110 5.55 -22.39 -10.94
CA GLU A 110 4.79 -22.60 -9.71
C GLU A 110 4.44 -21.27 -9.05
N LEU A 111 3.15 -21.10 -8.73
CA LEU A 111 2.61 -19.94 -8.05
C LEU A 111 2.47 -20.21 -6.56
N THR A 112 3.08 -19.38 -5.75
CA THR A 112 2.93 -19.39 -4.29
C THR A 112 2.41 -18.05 -3.80
N LEU A 113 1.63 -18.07 -2.71
CA LEU A 113 1.20 -16.86 -2.02
C LEU A 113 2.04 -16.70 -0.76
N VAL A 114 2.71 -15.56 -0.64
CA VAL A 114 3.59 -15.24 0.49
C VAL A 114 2.89 -14.25 1.39
N ASN A 115 2.75 -14.60 2.68
CA ASN A 115 2.16 -13.73 3.68
C ASN A 115 3.27 -13.10 4.54
N GLU A 116 3.55 -11.82 4.30
CA GLU A 116 4.45 -10.99 5.10
C GLU A 116 3.72 -9.80 5.73
N ILE A 117 2.39 -9.84 5.73
CA ILE A 117 1.58 -8.75 6.30
C ILE A 117 1.64 -8.70 7.84
N GLY A 118 2.16 -9.77 8.45
CA GLY A 118 2.28 -9.85 9.90
C GLY A 118 0.98 -10.28 10.62
N ILE A 119 0.03 -10.79 9.87
CA ILE A 119 -1.26 -11.29 10.35
C ILE A 119 -1.36 -12.78 10.04
N GLU A 120 -1.84 -13.56 10.99
CA GLU A 120 -2.15 -14.97 10.74
C GLU A 120 -3.38 -15.09 9.85
N LEU A 121 -3.20 -15.57 8.66
CA LEU A 121 -4.25 -15.70 7.64
C LEU A 121 -4.52 -17.13 7.20
N GLY A 122 -3.82 -18.11 7.81
CA GLY A 122 -3.85 -19.49 7.38
C GLY A 122 -2.64 -19.87 6.51
N LEU A 123 -2.58 -21.14 6.13
CA LEU A 123 -1.44 -21.70 5.41
C LEU A 123 -1.69 -21.90 3.91
N LYS A 124 -2.94 -22.04 3.52
CA LYS A 124 -3.30 -22.28 2.12
C LYS A 124 -3.69 -20.98 1.43
N PRO A 125 -3.37 -20.83 0.13
CA PRO A 125 -3.73 -19.62 -0.62
C PRO A 125 -5.20 -19.22 -0.50
N ASP A 126 -6.11 -20.19 -0.57
CA ASP A 126 -7.55 -19.92 -0.46
C ASP A 126 -7.96 -19.42 0.92
N GLU A 127 -7.33 -19.94 1.99
CA GLU A 127 -7.56 -19.48 3.36
C GLU A 127 -7.06 -18.02 3.52
N ILE A 128 -5.86 -17.74 3.06
CA ILE A 128 -5.27 -16.40 3.10
C ILE A 128 -6.16 -15.40 2.38
N LEU A 129 -6.56 -15.70 1.15
CA LEU A 129 -7.40 -14.80 0.35
C LEU A 129 -8.79 -14.61 0.96
N ASN A 130 -9.42 -15.67 1.44
CA ASN A 130 -10.73 -15.57 2.10
C ASN A 130 -10.66 -14.75 3.39
N ASN A 131 -9.65 -14.95 4.22
CA ASN A 131 -9.49 -14.22 5.46
C ASN A 131 -9.17 -12.75 5.22
N LEU A 132 -8.35 -12.43 4.22
CA LEU A 132 -8.12 -11.05 3.77
C LEU A 132 -9.41 -10.38 3.31
N GLN A 133 -10.17 -11.04 2.43
CA GLN A 133 -11.38 -10.46 1.86
C GLN A 133 -12.44 -10.23 2.93
N ARG A 134 -12.60 -11.17 3.85
CA ARG A 134 -13.62 -11.09 4.90
C ARG A 134 -13.22 -10.26 6.11
N GLY A 135 -11.93 -9.92 6.23
CA GLY A 135 -11.40 -9.22 7.40
C GLY A 135 -11.47 -10.08 8.69
N ASN A 136 -11.29 -11.39 8.59
CA ASN A 136 -11.37 -12.31 9.74
C ASN A 136 -10.27 -12.10 10.79
N PHE A 137 -9.45 -11.08 10.62
CA PHE A 137 -8.35 -10.69 11.51
C PHE A 137 -8.63 -9.39 12.25
N LEU A 138 -9.80 -8.78 12.14
CA LEU A 138 -10.11 -7.44 12.67
C LEU A 138 -9.93 -7.31 14.19
N ASN A 139 -10.02 -8.43 14.93
CA ASN A 139 -9.81 -8.45 16.37
C ASN A 139 -8.34 -8.64 16.77
N SER A 140 -7.45 -8.85 15.81
CA SER A 140 -6.02 -9.01 16.06
C SER A 140 -5.39 -7.63 16.18
N GLN A 141 -4.79 -7.34 17.31
CA GLN A 141 -3.96 -6.16 17.48
C GLN A 141 -2.60 -6.43 16.81
N ILE A 142 -2.49 -6.00 15.55
CA ILE A 142 -1.27 -6.20 14.81
C ILE A 142 -0.49 -4.91 14.83
N TYR A 143 0.59 -4.94 15.54
CA TYR A 143 1.53 -3.85 15.59
C TYR A 143 2.94 -4.42 15.49
N TYR A 144 3.59 -4.14 14.39
CA TYR A 144 4.99 -4.47 14.17
C TYR A 144 5.79 -3.17 13.99
N PRO A 145 6.11 -2.48 15.10
CA PRO A 145 6.85 -1.22 15.03
C PRO A 145 8.20 -1.39 14.32
N ASP A 146 8.84 -2.53 14.48
CA ASP A 146 10.14 -2.80 13.86
C ASP A 146 10.06 -2.89 12.34
N LYS A 147 8.97 -3.46 11.81
CA LYS A 147 8.71 -3.50 10.36
C LYS A 147 8.21 -2.17 9.81
N LEU A 148 7.44 -1.41 10.60
CA LEU A 148 6.99 -0.07 10.22
C LEU A 148 8.12 0.96 10.27
N ALA A 149 9.03 0.79 11.22
CA ALA A 149 10.23 1.62 11.34
C ALA A 149 11.27 1.31 10.28
N SER A 150 10.94 0.48 9.31
CA SER A 150 11.78 -0.17 8.33
C SER A 150 13.23 0.34 8.27
N ASP A 151 14.15 -0.56 8.44
CA ASP A 151 15.58 -0.32 8.27
C ASP A 151 16.00 -0.13 6.81
N ASN A 152 15.04 0.12 5.91
CA ASN A 152 15.41 0.32 4.54
C ASN A 152 16.19 1.63 4.37
N GLU A 153 17.10 1.60 3.44
CA GLU A 153 18.04 2.68 3.13
C GLU A 153 17.31 4.00 2.82
N TYR A 154 16.14 3.92 2.19
CA TYR A 154 15.37 5.08 1.81
C TYR A 154 14.79 5.82 3.02
N GLN A 155 14.25 5.11 4.00
CA GLN A 155 13.74 5.71 5.23
C GLN A 155 14.86 6.26 6.12
N LYS A 156 16.03 5.60 6.12
CA LYS A 156 17.22 6.15 6.78
C LYS A 156 17.58 7.50 6.18
N ARG A 157 17.64 7.61 4.86
CA ARG A 157 17.92 8.88 4.16
C ARG A 157 16.90 9.96 4.45
N ILE A 158 15.63 9.63 4.51
CA ILE A 158 14.59 10.62 4.86
C ILE A 158 14.78 11.12 6.29
N ARG A 159 15.05 10.23 7.26
CA ARG A 159 15.33 10.62 8.64
C ARG A 159 16.57 11.50 8.75
N ASP A 160 17.61 11.20 7.99
CA ASP A 160 18.83 12.01 7.96
C ASP A 160 18.56 13.41 7.40
N VAL A 161 17.75 13.52 6.36
CA VAL A 161 17.32 14.80 5.80
C VAL A 161 16.48 15.59 6.80
N GLU A 162 15.54 14.95 7.49
CA GLU A 162 14.73 15.57 8.54
C GLU A 162 15.60 16.06 9.71
N ALA A 163 16.55 15.27 10.16
CA ALA A 163 17.47 15.63 11.25
C ALA A 163 18.33 16.84 10.89
N ASN A 164 18.78 16.94 9.63
CA ASN A 164 19.63 18.01 9.14
C ASN A 164 18.87 19.25 8.62
N THR A 165 17.53 19.18 8.50
CA THR A 165 16.72 20.27 8.00
C THR A 165 15.45 20.49 8.85
N PRO A 166 15.57 20.67 10.15
CA PRO A 166 14.44 20.63 11.09
C PRO A 166 13.37 21.70 10.83
N ALA A 167 13.73 22.84 10.29
CA ALA A 167 12.79 23.93 10.03
C ALA A 167 11.80 23.66 8.90
N ARG A 168 12.09 22.69 8.02
CA ARG A 168 11.24 22.36 6.86
C ARG A 168 10.35 21.13 7.09
N PHE A 169 10.66 20.32 8.07
CA PHE A 169 10.10 18.98 8.25
C PHE A 169 9.37 18.78 9.58
N ASN A 170 8.86 19.84 10.19
CA ASN A 170 7.89 19.69 11.27
C ASN A 170 6.60 19.09 10.72
N ALA A 171 6.72 17.86 10.23
CA ALA A 171 5.58 17.06 9.89
C ALA A 171 4.75 16.81 11.14
N ASP A 172 3.47 17.01 11.05
CA ASP A 172 2.57 16.76 12.14
C ASP A 172 2.59 15.26 12.48
N LYS A 173 3.33 14.91 13.53
CA LYS A 173 3.51 13.52 13.99
C LYS A 173 2.18 12.83 14.39
N ARG A 174 1.07 13.56 14.43
CA ARG A 174 -0.26 13.01 14.69
C ARG A 174 -0.84 12.22 13.52
N ARG A 175 -0.19 12.27 12.37
CA ARG A 175 -0.62 11.61 11.15
C ARG A 175 0.27 10.42 10.80
N LEU A 176 0.60 9.62 11.79
CA LEU A 176 1.31 8.37 11.59
C LEU A 176 0.30 7.24 11.33
N TYR A 177 0.67 6.34 10.46
CA TYR A 177 -0.11 5.22 9.96
C TYR A 177 0.26 3.93 10.61
#